data_b53032ec4253600dd13049c6ecb9f044
#
_entry.id   b53032ec4253600dd13049c6ecb9f044
#
_cell.length_a   1.000
_cell.length_b   1.000
_cell.length_c   1.000
_cell.angle_alpha   90.00
_cell.angle_beta   90.00
_cell.angle_gamma   90.00
#
_symmetry.space_group_name_H-M   'P 1'
#
loop_
_entity.id
_entity.type
_entity.pdbx_description
1 polymer ?
#
loop_
_entity_poly.entity_id
_entity_poly.type
_entity_poly.pdbx_seq_one_letter_code
_entity_poly.pdbx_strand_id
1 'polypeptide(L)'
;MAKIIVTGASRGIGLEAVRFLLEEGHEVVAISRTESPLQGADLPLLRSVCIDLADSDFESLHEVIKNWSHVDALIHNAGAFLNKPFSETSVEDFEFIYRVNVFGVARLTQALAGKLVRGSHVLGISSMGGIQGSAKFPGLSAYSSSKGALITLFELLAEEYKDAGVAFNTLALGAVNTEMLAKAFPDFVANVSAQQMGEYVAKFALTGHELYNGKVLQVSNSTP
;
A
#
# COMPACT_ATOMS: atom_id res chain seq x y z
N MET A 1 -10.71 -6.07 -17.98
CA MET A 1 -9.73 -4.96 -17.83
C MET A 1 -10.18 -4.14 -16.63
N ALA A 2 -9.42 -4.16 -15.56
CA ALA A 2 -9.73 -3.44 -14.32
C ALA A 2 -8.97 -2.09 -14.28
N LYS A 3 -9.44 -1.15 -13.47
CA LYS A 3 -8.89 0.18 -13.21
C LYS A 3 -8.29 0.23 -11.83
N ILE A 4 -6.97 0.28 -11.73
CA ILE A 4 -6.25 0.06 -10.48
C ILE A 4 -5.37 1.26 -10.15
N ILE A 5 -5.37 1.68 -8.89
CA ILE A 5 -4.47 2.71 -8.37
C ILE A 5 -3.49 2.04 -7.41
N VAL A 6 -2.19 2.29 -7.61
CA VAL A 6 -1.12 1.73 -6.77
C VAL A 6 -0.27 2.88 -6.21
N THR A 7 -0.15 2.96 -4.89
CA THR A 7 0.73 3.94 -4.24
C THR A 7 2.10 3.33 -3.92
N GLY A 8 3.15 4.15 -3.88
CA GLY A 8 4.52 3.68 -3.68
C GLY A 8 5.06 2.86 -4.86
N ALA A 9 4.68 3.26 -6.07
CA ALA A 9 4.88 2.51 -7.30
C ALA A 9 6.24 2.72 -7.98
N SER A 10 7.16 3.50 -7.39
CA SER A 10 8.47 3.79 -8.02
C SER A 10 9.53 2.71 -7.80
N ARG A 11 9.34 1.79 -6.84
CA ARG A 11 10.30 0.72 -6.50
C ARG A 11 9.66 -0.40 -5.71
N GLY A 12 10.43 -1.49 -5.54
CA GLY A 12 10.05 -2.61 -4.69
C GLY A 12 8.72 -3.25 -5.06
N ILE A 13 7.96 -3.65 -4.05
CA ILE A 13 6.69 -4.37 -4.21
C ILE A 13 5.69 -3.61 -5.09
N GLY A 14 5.55 -2.30 -4.88
CA GLY A 14 4.60 -1.48 -5.64
C GLY A 14 4.93 -1.38 -7.12
N LEU A 15 6.21 -1.25 -7.48
CA LEU A 15 6.66 -1.26 -8.87
C LEU A 15 6.37 -2.61 -9.54
N GLU A 16 6.67 -3.70 -8.86
CA GLU A 16 6.45 -5.04 -9.41
C GLU A 16 4.96 -5.37 -9.52
N ALA A 17 4.13 -4.89 -8.59
CA ALA A 17 2.68 -4.99 -8.72
C ALA A 17 2.16 -4.23 -9.95
N VAL A 18 2.66 -3.02 -10.21
CA VAL A 18 2.32 -2.25 -11.42
C VAL A 18 2.72 -3.00 -12.69
N ARG A 19 3.94 -3.55 -12.76
CA ARG A 19 4.41 -4.33 -13.90
C ARG A 19 3.48 -5.50 -14.20
N PHE A 20 3.20 -6.31 -13.18
CA PHE A 20 2.31 -7.45 -13.31
C PHE A 20 0.91 -7.05 -13.79
N LEU A 21 0.32 -5.99 -13.21
CA LEU A 21 -1.02 -5.52 -13.60
C LEU A 21 -1.06 -5.05 -15.06
N LEU A 22 -0.01 -4.41 -15.56
CA LEU A 22 0.10 -3.99 -16.95
C LEU A 22 0.27 -5.18 -17.90
N GLU A 23 1.07 -6.18 -17.53
CA GLU A 23 1.24 -7.43 -18.28
C GLU A 23 -0.07 -8.20 -18.42
N GLU A 24 -0.93 -8.17 -17.38
CA GLU A 24 -2.28 -8.75 -17.40
C GLU A 24 -3.32 -7.87 -18.13
N GLY A 25 -2.92 -6.73 -18.71
CA GLY A 25 -3.78 -5.87 -19.53
C GLY A 25 -4.74 -4.98 -18.74
N HIS A 26 -4.38 -4.58 -17.53
CA HIS A 26 -5.18 -3.66 -16.70
C HIS A 26 -4.75 -2.20 -16.87
N GLU A 27 -5.69 -1.26 -16.68
CA GLU A 27 -5.37 0.18 -16.59
C GLU A 27 -4.82 0.51 -15.20
N VAL A 28 -3.63 1.09 -15.13
CA VAL A 28 -2.95 1.39 -13.86
C VAL A 28 -2.61 2.85 -13.72
N VAL A 29 -2.96 3.45 -12.59
CA VAL A 29 -2.41 4.72 -12.13
C VAL A 29 -1.38 4.43 -11.04
N ALA A 30 -0.12 4.74 -11.35
CA ALA A 30 1.02 4.59 -10.44
C ALA A 30 1.30 5.91 -9.72
N ILE A 31 1.15 5.91 -8.39
CA ILE A 31 1.40 7.09 -7.54
C ILE A 31 2.72 6.92 -6.79
N SER A 32 3.60 7.90 -6.90
CA SER A 32 4.85 7.97 -6.15
C SER A 32 5.34 9.40 -5.99
N ARG A 33 6.28 9.64 -5.07
CA ARG A 33 6.89 10.97 -4.87
C ARG A 33 7.89 11.37 -5.95
N THR A 34 8.42 10.40 -6.64
CA THR A 34 9.41 10.55 -7.71
C THR A 34 8.86 9.94 -8.98
N GLU A 35 9.41 10.32 -10.11
CA GLU A 35 9.05 9.72 -11.38
C GLU A 35 9.16 8.19 -11.34
N SER A 36 8.19 7.55 -11.98
CA SER A 36 8.22 6.09 -12.12
C SER A 36 9.35 5.67 -13.07
N PRO A 37 10.11 4.60 -12.77
CA PRO A 37 11.08 4.05 -13.72
C PRO A 37 10.42 3.49 -14.99
N LEU A 38 9.09 3.39 -15.01
CA LEU A 38 8.31 3.01 -16.19
C LEU A 38 7.87 4.23 -17.02
N GLN A 39 8.18 5.45 -16.57
CA GLN A 39 7.87 6.68 -17.30
C GLN A 39 8.69 6.76 -18.59
N GLY A 40 8.01 7.09 -19.69
CA GLY A 40 8.64 7.14 -21.03
C GLY A 40 8.68 5.81 -21.76
N ALA A 41 8.29 4.69 -21.14
CA ALA A 41 8.00 3.46 -21.86
C ALA A 41 6.66 3.58 -22.59
N ASP A 42 6.54 2.96 -23.76
CA ASP A 42 5.28 2.90 -24.52
C ASP A 42 4.32 1.93 -23.82
N LEU A 43 3.69 2.41 -22.76
CA LEU A 43 2.75 1.66 -21.92
C LEU A 43 1.40 2.40 -21.89
N PRO A 44 0.54 2.19 -22.88
CA PRO A 44 -0.70 2.96 -23.06
C PRO A 44 -1.69 2.81 -21.90
N LEU A 45 -1.57 1.75 -21.12
CA LEU A 45 -2.42 1.46 -19.95
C LEU A 45 -1.84 2.03 -18.63
N LEU A 46 -0.65 2.63 -18.66
CA LEU A 46 -0.02 3.24 -17.50
C LEU A 46 -0.20 4.76 -17.50
N ARG A 47 -0.59 5.29 -16.36
CA ARG A 47 -0.49 6.73 -16.05
C ARG A 47 0.27 6.88 -14.75
N SER A 48 1.25 7.77 -14.71
CA SER A 48 2.06 8.05 -13.53
C SER A 48 1.73 9.43 -12.98
N VAL A 49 1.58 9.54 -11.65
CA VAL A 49 1.29 10.79 -10.96
C VAL A 49 2.28 10.97 -9.82
N CYS A 50 2.93 12.14 -9.76
CA CYS A 50 3.81 12.51 -8.65
C CYS A 50 3.00 13.14 -7.52
N ILE A 51 2.81 12.39 -6.43
CA ILE A 51 2.07 12.82 -5.24
C ILE A 51 2.85 12.40 -4.00
N ASP A 52 3.07 13.34 -3.07
CA ASP A 52 3.47 13.02 -1.71
C ASP A 52 2.21 12.83 -0.84
N LEU A 53 1.99 11.62 -0.35
CA LEU A 53 0.84 11.30 0.50
C LEU A 53 0.86 12.04 1.84
N ALA A 54 2.01 12.58 2.25
CA ALA A 54 2.11 13.35 3.48
C ALA A 54 1.38 14.70 3.39
N ASP A 55 1.47 15.40 2.26
CA ASP A 55 1.11 16.82 2.19
C ASP A 55 0.24 17.20 0.99
N SER A 56 0.17 16.39 -0.06
CA SER A 56 -0.47 16.75 -1.32
C SER A 56 -2.00 16.80 -1.23
N ASP A 57 -2.57 17.68 -2.03
CA ASP A 57 -3.92 17.46 -2.55
C ASP A 57 -3.90 16.31 -3.60
N PHE A 58 -5.07 16.00 -4.14
CA PHE A 58 -5.21 14.92 -5.13
C PHE A 58 -5.78 15.43 -6.46
N GLU A 59 -5.65 16.72 -6.76
CA GLU A 59 -6.18 17.33 -7.99
C GLU A 59 -5.59 16.67 -9.24
N SER A 60 -4.27 16.48 -9.26
CA SER A 60 -3.60 15.79 -10.37
C SER A 60 -4.07 14.35 -10.57
N LEU A 61 -4.39 13.64 -9.48
CA LEU A 61 -4.98 12.31 -9.57
C LEU A 61 -6.40 12.38 -10.14
N HIS A 62 -7.23 13.29 -9.66
CA HIS A 62 -8.60 13.46 -10.14
C HIS A 62 -8.63 13.79 -11.64
N GLU A 63 -7.71 14.62 -12.11
CA GLU A 63 -7.60 14.92 -13.55
C GLU A 63 -7.23 13.68 -14.36
N VAL A 64 -6.27 12.87 -13.89
CA VAL A 64 -5.83 11.66 -14.58
C VAL A 64 -6.93 10.60 -14.66
N ILE A 65 -7.76 10.48 -13.64
CA ILE A 65 -8.86 9.50 -13.57
C ILE A 65 -10.23 10.10 -13.87
N LYS A 66 -10.32 11.30 -14.44
CA LYS A 66 -11.61 12.00 -14.68
C LYS A 66 -12.58 11.17 -15.51
N ASN A 67 -12.07 10.40 -16.49
CA ASN A 67 -12.86 9.54 -17.36
C ASN A 67 -13.14 8.15 -16.77
N TRP A 68 -12.61 7.82 -15.59
CA TRP A 68 -12.93 6.57 -14.91
C TRP A 68 -14.28 6.71 -14.19
N SER A 69 -15.21 5.82 -14.48
CA SER A 69 -16.49 5.76 -13.76
C SER A 69 -16.31 5.25 -12.31
N HIS A 70 -15.32 4.39 -12.10
CA HIS A 70 -15.02 3.75 -10.82
C HIS A 70 -13.56 3.33 -10.75
N VAL A 71 -13.13 2.91 -9.57
CA VAL A 71 -11.85 2.26 -9.29
C VAL A 71 -12.14 0.83 -8.83
N ASP A 72 -11.60 -0.16 -9.54
CA ASP A 72 -11.77 -1.58 -9.17
C ASP A 72 -10.91 -1.96 -7.98
N ALA A 73 -9.64 -1.50 -7.96
CA ALA A 73 -8.76 -1.74 -6.83
C ALA A 73 -7.90 -0.51 -6.48
N LEU A 74 -7.76 -0.24 -5.19
CA LEU A 74 -6.85 0.77 -4.63
C LEU A 74 -5.84 0.07 -3.73
N ILE A 75 -4.56 0.05 -4.12
CA ILE A 75 -3.48 -0.58 -3.37
C ILE A 75 -2.67 0.48 -2.63
N HIS A 76 -2.87 0.57 -1.33
CA HIS A 76 -2.08 1.39 -0.42
C HIS A 76 -0.79 0.68 -0.04
N ASN A 77 0.20 0.71 -0.95
CA ASN A 77 1.53 0.11 -0.74
C ASN A 77 2.58 1.14 -0.27
N ALA A 78 2.39 2.42 -0.54
CA ALA A 78 3.31 3.45 -0.04
C ALA A 78 3.47 3.38 1.48
N GLY A 79 4.71 3.58 1.93
CA GLY A 79 5.00 3.63 3.35
C GLY A 79 6.33 4.32 3.64
N ALA A 80 6.35 5.11 4.71
CA ALA A 80 7.55 5.62 5.33
C ALA A 80 8.07 4.62 6.37
N PHE A 81 9.38 4.55 6.51
CA PHE A 81 10.06 3.64 7.42
C PHE A 81 11.07 4.42 8.27
N LEU A 82 11.14 4.09 9.55
CA LEU A 82 12.12 4.59 10.50
C LEU A 82 12.60 3.45 11.38
N ASN A 83 13.92 3.30 11.49
CA ASN A 83 14.57 2.45 12.49
C ASN A 83 15.46 3.36 13.37
N LYS A 84 15.00 3.61 14.60
CA LYS A 84 15.64 4.52 15.54
C LYS A 84 15.28 4.11 16.96
N PRO A 85 16.21 4.08 17.92
CA PRO A 85 15.91 3.77 19.33
C PRO A 85 14.77 4.64 19.85
N PHE A 86 13.86 4.07 20.63
CA PHE A 86 12.70 4.81 21.15
C PHE A 86 13.08 6.07 21.94
N SER A 87 14.16 5.98 22.73
CA SER A 87 14.68 7.14 23.49
C SER A 87 15.17 8.31 22.63
N GLU A 88 15.41 8.07 21.35
CA GLU A 88 15.87 9.06 20.38
C GLU A 88 14.79 9.45 19.36
N THR A 89 13.68 8.70 19.32
CA THR A 89 12.59 8.94 18.39
C THR A 89 11.74 10.12 18.87
N SER A 90 11.74 11.20 18.12
CA SER A 90 10.99 12.42 18.47
C SER A 90 9.51 12.29 18.11
N VAL A 91 8.70 13.25 18.59
CA VAL A 91 7.28 13.35 18.21
C VAL A 91 7.15 13.60 16.71
N GLU A 92 8.02 14.44 16.15
CA GLU A 92 8.05 14.75 14.72
C GLU A 92 8.37 13.51 13.86
N ASP A 93 9.24 12.61 14.36
CA ASP A 93 9.50 11.31 13.72
C ASP A 93 8.20 10.46 13.66
N PHE A 94 7.45 10.40 14.78
CA PHE A 94 6.15 9.73 14.82
C PHE A 94 5.14 10.38 13.88
N GLU A 95 5.01 11.70 13.92
CA GLU A 95 4.10 12.47 13.07
C GLU A 95 4.38 12.20 11.58
N PHE A 96 5.66 12.23 11.16
CA PHE A 96 6.03 11.94 9.78
C PHE A 96 5.62 10.54 9.36
N ILE A 97 5.91 9.52 10.19
CA ILE A 97 5.56 8.13 9.88
C ILE A 97 4.04 7.95 9.80
N TYR A 98 3.29 8.51 10.74
CA TYR A 98 1.82 8.43 10.74
C TYR A 98 1.20 9.24 9.61
N ARG A 99 1.77 10.38 9.27
CA ARG A 99 1.32 11.23 8.17
C ARG A 99 1.32 10.47 6.85
N VAL A 100 2.35 9.67 6.58
CA VAL A 100 2.41 8.85 5.37
C VAL A 100 1.59 7.56 5.51
N ASN A 101 1.81 6.81 6.61
CA ASN A 101 1.33 5.42 6.70
C ASN A 101 -0.15 5.30 7.10
N VAL A 102 -0.72 6.36 7.69
CA VAL A 102 -2.09 6.37 8.21
C VAL A 102 -2.90 7.51 7.60
N PHE A 103 -2.48 8.76 7.81
CA PHE A 103 -3.28 9.92 7.41
C PHE A 103 -3.31 10.07 5.88
N GLY A 104 -2.20 9.82 5.19
CA GLY A 104 -2.14 9.83 3.73
C GLY A 104 -3.03 8.74 3.11
N VAL A 105 -3.08 7.57 3.72
CA VAL A 105 -4.00 6.48 3.34
C VAL A 105 -5.45 6.90 3.51
N ALA A 106 -5.81 7.46 4.68
CA ALA A 106 -7.17 7.92 4.95
C ALA A 106 -7.60 9.02 3.97
N ARG A 107 -6.76 10.04 3.78
CA ARG A 107 -7.03 11.16 2.86
C ARG A 107 -7.22 10.70 1.41
N LEU A 108 -6.35 9.81 0.90
CA LEU A 108 -6.48 9.29 -0.46
C LEU A 108 -7.75 8.45 -0.61
N THR A 109 -8.07 7.61 0.37
CA THR A 109 -9.32 6.83 0.37
C THR A 109 -10.54 7.76 0.36
N GLN A 110 -10.56 8.82 1.17
CA GLN A 110 -11.62 9.83 1.19
C GLN A 110 -11.73 10.57 -0.15
N ALA A 111 -10.61 10.95 -0.77
CA ALA A 111 -10.60 11.62 -2.06
C ALA A 111 -11.19 10.75 -3.18
N LEU A 112 -11.07 9.42 -3.05
CA LEU A 112 -11.57 8.46 -4.01
C LEU A 112 -12.95 7.87 -3.64
N ALA A 113 -13.55 8.24 -2.50
CA ALA A 113 -14.79 7.64 -1.99
C ALA A 113 -15.92 7.64 -3.03
N GLY A 114 -16.06 8.70 -3.83
CA GLY A 114 -17.07 8.79 -4.90
C GLY A 114 -16.82 7.89 -6.12
N LYS A 115 -15.65 7.23 -6.20
CA LYS A 115 -15.29 6.28 -7.25
C LYS A 115 -15.17 4.84 -6.74
N LEU A 116 -15.28 4.62 -5.44
CA LEU A 116 -15.38 3.30 -4.84
C LEU A 116 -16.84 2.84 -4.90
N VAL A 117 -17.07 1.78 -5.61
CA VAL A 117 -18.42 1.25 -5.88
C VAL A 117 -18.51 -0.20 -5.43
N ARG A 118 -19.69 -0.79 -5.51
CA ARG A 118 -19.87 -2.23 -5.23
C ARG A 118 -18.91 -3.07 -6.06
N GLY A 119 -18.11 -3.91 -5.40
CA GLY A 119 -17.06 -4.72 -6.01
C GLY A 119 -15.68 -4.06 -6.01
N SER A 120 -15.54 -2.79 -5.63
CA SER A 120 -14.24 -2.17 -5.42
C SER A 120 -13.52 -2.81 -4.22
N HIS A 121 -12.21 -2.97 -4.34
CA HIS A 121 -11.33 -3.49 -3.28
C HIS A 121 -10.26 -2.48 -2.89
N VAL A 122 -10.25 -2.07 -1.63
CA VAL A 122 -9.19 -1.24 -1.05
C VAL A 122 -8.26 -2.13 -0.23
N LEU A 123 -7.01 -2.23 -0.67
CA LEU A 123 -6.01 -3.10 -0.08
C LEU A 123 -4.92 -2.29 0.61
N GLY A 124 -4.74 -2.50 1.91
CA GLY A 124 -3.67 -1.90 2.71
C GLY A 124 -2.47 -2.84 2.86
N ILE A 125 -1.27 -2.33 2.59
CA ILE A 125 -0.03 -3.06 2.85
C ILE A 125 0.49 -2.68 4.23
N SER A 126 0.32 -3.60 5.19
CA SER A 126 0.84 -3.50 6.53
C SER A 126 2.12 -4.34 6.70
N SER A 127 2.49 -4.62 7.92
CA SER A 127 3.66 -5.40 8.28
C SER A 127 3.32 -6.37 9.42
N MET A 128 4.03 -7.47 9.48
CA MET A 128 3.97 -8.36 10.64
C MET A 128 4.24 -7.62 11.95
N GLY A 129 5.08 -6.57 11.93
CA GLY A 129 5.30 -5.71 13.08
C GLY A 129 4.05 -4.98 13.61
N GLY A 130 3.03 -4.77 12.75
CA GLY A 130 1.73 -4.19 13.11
C GLY A 130 0.76 -5.18 13.76
N ILE A 131 0.98 -6.49 13.60
CA ILE A 131 0.11 -7.53 14.16
C ILE A 131 0.31 -7.65 15.68
N GLN A 132 -0.78 -7.64 16.43
CA GLN A 132 -0.72 -7.87 17.88
C GLN A 132 -0.19 -9.28 18.19
N GLY A 133 0.74 -9.39 19.13
CA GLY A 133 1.34 -10.67 19.52
C GLY A 133 2.41 -11.21 18.55
N SER A 134 2.70 -10.54 17.43
CA SER A 134 3.83 -10.91 16.57
C SER A 134 5.18 -10.51 17.17
N ALA A 135 6.27 -11.04 16.62
CA ALA A 135 7.62 -10.61 16.95
C ALA A 135 7.78 -9.09 16.77
N LYS A 136 8.43 -8.44 17.71
CA LYS A 136 8.71 -6.99 17.68
C LYS A 136 10.22 -6.77 17.69
N PHE A 137 10.63 -5.77 16.95
CA PHE A 137 12.05 -5.42 16.81
C PHE A 137 12.31 -4.03 17.41
N PRO A 138 13.38 -3.88 18.22
CA PRO A 138 13.81 -2.57 18.72
C PRO A 138 14.01 -1.58 17.56
N GLY A 139 13.74 -0.31 17.80
CA GLY A 139 13.89 0.75 16.81
C GLY A 139 12.67 0.95 15.88
N LEU A 140 11.70 0.06 15.87
CA LEU A 140 10.54 0.13 14.96
C LEU A 140 9.26 0.66 15.62
N SER A 141 9.36 1.39 16.74
CA SER A 141 8.19 1.84 17.49
C SER A 141 7.21 2.65 16.66
N ALA A 142 7.66 3.71 15.99
CA ALA A 142 6.82 4.56 15.14
C ALA A 142 6.29 3.80 13.92
N TYR A 143 7.15 3.03 13.25
CA TYR A 143 6.76 2.26 12.08
C TYR A 143 5.72 1.18 12.42
N SER A 144 6.03 0.30 13.37
CA SER A 144 5.16 -0.83 13.70
C SER A 144 3.82 -0.38 14.27
N SER A 145 3.80 0.68 15.10
CA SER A 145 2.54 1.24 15.62
C SER A 145 1.69 1.85 14.50
N SER A 146 2.28 2.54 13.52
CA SER A 146 1.54 3.06 12.37
C SER A 146 0.94 1.94 11.52
N LYS A 147 1.65 0.82 11.36
CA LYS A 147 1.16 -0.35 10.63
C LYS A 147 0.03 -1.08 11.38
N GLY A 148 0.04 -1.05 12.72
CA GLY A 148 -1.09 -1.49 13.54
C GLY A 148 -2.31 -0.57 13.43
N ALA A 149 -2.10 0.75 13.43
CA ALA A 149 -3.16 1.74 13.21
C ALA A 149 -3.82 1.58 11.84
N LEU A 150 -3.04 1.31 10.78
CA LEU A 150 -3.57 1.01 9.45
C LEU A 150 -4.49 -0.22 9.46
N ILE A 151 -4.12 -1.28 10.16
CA ILE A 151 -4.94 -2.49 10.29
C ILE A 151 -6.30 -2.13 10.88
N THR A 152 -6.31 -1.49 12.05
CA THR A 152 -7.56 -1.10 12.73
C THR A 152 -8.41 -0.17 11.87
N LEU A 153 -7.79 0.79 11.16
CA LEU A 153 -8.50 1.66 10.22
C LEU A 153 -9.24 0.86 9.15
N PHE A 154 -8.58 -0.13 8.54
CA PHE A 154 -9.18 -0.93 7.47
C PHE A 154 -10.29 -1.85 7.97
N GLU A 155 -10.17 -2.39 9.18
CA GLU A 155 -11.25 -3.16 9.83
C GLU A 155 -12.51 -2.29 10.04
N LEU A 156 -12.33 -1.03 10.47
CA LEU A 156 -13.43 -0.08 10.65
C LEU A 156 -14.05 0.34 9.29
N LEU A 157 -13.23 0.65 8.30
CA LEU A 157 -13.72 1.03 6.97
C LEU A 157 -14.46 -0.13 6.27
N ALA A 158 -14.03 -1.38 6.50
CA ALA A 158 -14.74 -2.55 6.00
C ALA A 158 -16.18 -2.64 6.52
N GLU A 159 -16.42 -2.25 7.76
CA GLU A 159 -17.76 -2.22 8.34
C GLU A 159 -18.55 -0.99 7.88
N GLU A 160 -17.90 0.18 7.81
CA GLU A 160 -18.53 1.42 7.38
C GLU A 160 -19.00 1.39 5.91
N TYR A 161 -18.22 0.75 5.03
CA TYR A 161 -18.52 0.65 3.60
C TYR A 161 -19.24 -0.66 3.19
N LYS A 162 -19.64 -1.48 4.14
CA LYS A 162 -20.24 -2.79 3.92
C LYS A 162 -21.51 -2.73 3.04
N ASP A 163 -22.40 -1.81 3.32
CA ASP A 163 -23.65 -1.65 2.56
C ASP A 163 -23.39 -1.12 1.16
N ALA A 164 -22.34 -0.32 0.99
CA ALA A 164 -21.87 0.12 -0.32
C ALA A 164 -21.26 -1.02 -1.13
N GLY A 165 -20.88 -2.12 -0.48
CA GLY A 165 -20.29 -3.30 -1.10
C GLY A 165 -18.83 -3.09 -1.53
N VAL A 166 -18.12 -2.18 -0.85
CA VAL A 166 -16.68 -1.95 -1.02
C VAL A 166 -15.94 -2.79 0.01
N ALA A 167 -14.98 -3.59 -0.42
CA ALA A 167 -14.18 -4.40 0.48
C ALA A 167 -12.88 -3.69 0.89
N PHE A 168 -12.53 -3.82 2.17
CA PHE A 168 -11.26 -3.35 2.74
C PHE A 168 -10.54 -4.51 3.39
N ASN A 169 -9.31 -4.80 2.95
CA ASN A 169 -8.49 -5.85 3.56
C ASN A 169 -7.05 -5.37 3.74
N THR A 170 -6.31 -6.04 4.59
CA THR A 170 -4.92 -5.72 4.89
C THR A 170 -4.04 -6.95 4.70
N LEU A 171 -2.94 -6.80 3.98
CA LEU A 171 -1.86 -7.79 3.96
C LEU A 171 -0.75 -7.34 4.92
N ALA A 172 -0.54 -8.10 5.98
CA ALA A 172 0.58 -7.89 6.91
C ALA A 172 1.78 -8.70 6.41
N LEU A 173 2.67 -8.03 5.69
CA LEU A 173 3.80 -8.67 5.05
C LEU A 173 4.94 -8.93 6.06
N GLY A 174 5.58 -10.09 5.92
CA GLY A 174 6.85 -10.42 6.53
C GLY A 174 8.03 -9.82 5.75
N ALA A 175 9.19 -10.44 5.86
CA ALA A 175 10.38 -10.00 5.18
C ALA A 175 10.28 -10.23 3.66
N VAL A 176 10.52 -9.17 2.89
CA VAL A 176 10.59 -9.19 1.42
C VAL A 176 11.88 -8.50 1.00
N ASN A 177 12.63 -9.10 0.09
CA ASN A 177 13.92 -8.58 -0.37
C ASN A 177 13.74 -7.27 -1.14
N THR A 178 13.84 -6.16 -0.43
CA THR A 178 13.64 -4.79 -0.89
C THR A 178 14.68 -3.86 -0.26
N GLU A 179 14.88 -2.68 -0.83
CA GLU A 179 15.72 -1.65 -0.21
C GLU A 179 15.27 -1.27 1.20
N MET A 180 13.97 -1.33 1.49
CA MET A 180 13.44 -1.05 2.83
C MET A 180 13.90 -2.09 3.84
N LEU A 181 13.87 -3.37 3.47
CA LEU A 181 14.36 -4.46 4.31
C LEU A 181 15.86 -4.33 4.57
N ALA A 182 16.65 -4.07 3.53
CA ALA A 182 18.09 -3.90 3.65
C ALA A 182 18.49 -2.73 4.59
N LYS A 183 17.67 -1.66 4.64
CA LYS A 183 17.86 -0.57 5.62
C LYS A 183 17.46 -0.96 7.04
N ALA A 184 16.45 -1.82 7.18
CA ALA A 184 15.97 -2.28 8.49
C ALA A 184 16.90 -3.33 9.11
N PHE A 185 17.35 -4.27 8.29
CA PHE A 185 18.13 -5.45 8.68
C PHE A 185 19.22 -5.72 7.64
N PRO A 186 20.37 -5.01 7.70
CA PRO A 186 21.41 -5.08 6.67
C PRO A 186 21.99 -6.49 6.44
N ASP A 187 22.01 -7.30 7.50
CA ASP A 187 22.58 -8.66 7.46
C ASP A 187 21.55 -9.76 7.13
N PHE A 188 20.29 -9.37 6.89
CA PHE A 188 19.22 -10.31 6.60
C PHE A 188 18.80 -10.26 5.14
N VAL A 189 18.79 -11.42 4.49
CA VAL A 189 18.30 -11.60 3.12
C VAL A 189 17.00 -12.42 3.14
N ALA A 190 15.91 -11.82 2.72
CA ALA A 190 14.63 -12.53 2.63
C ALA A 190 14.59 -13.48 1.42
N ASN A 191 13.89 -14.60 1.60
CA ASN A 191 13.69 -15.59 0.54
C ASN A 191 12.63 -15.15 -0.50
N VAL A 192 11.78 -14.18 -0.15
CA VAL A 192 10.72 -13.66 -1.04
C VAL A 192 11.25 -12.43 -1.76
N SER A 193 11.22 -12.45 -3.08
CA SER A 193 11.60 -11.29 -3.89
C SER A 193 10.49 -10.24 -3.94
N ALA A 194 10.85 -8.98 -4.30
CA ALA A 194 9.87 -7.92 -4.54
C ALA A 194 8.91 -8.30 -5.68
N GLN A 195 9.40 -9.00 -6.72
CA GLN A 195 8.58 -9.47 -7.84
C GLN A 195 7.52 -10.48 -7.38
N GLN A 196 7.92 -11.52 -6.67
CA GLN A 196 6.97 -12.52 -6.15
C GLN A 196 5.89 -11.91 -5.27
N MET A 197 6.29 -10.96 -4.39
CA MET A 197 5.34 -10.30 -3.50
C MET A 197 4.46 -9.31 -4.26
N GLY A 198 4.99 -8.58 -5.24
CA GLY A 198 4.24 -7.65 -6.09
C GLY A 198 3.16 -8.37 -6.89
N GLU A 199 3.49 -9.50 -7.49
CA GLU A 199 2.54 -10.38 -8.19
C GLU A 199 1.43 -10.88 -7.24
N TYR A 200 1.79 -11.34 -6.04
CA TYR A 200 0.83 -11.80 -5.05
C TYR A 200 -0.12 -10.67 -4.60
N VAL A 201 0.42 -9.49 -4.30
CA VAL A 201 -0.36 -8.29 -3.92
C VAL A 201 -1.32 -7.89 -5.03
N ALA A 202 -0.88 -7.88 -6.28
CA ALA A 202 -1.69 -7.54 -7.45
C ALA A 202 -2.84 -8.54 -7.63
N LYS A 203 -2.56 -9.84 -7.59
CA LYS A 203 -3.59 -10.91 -7.68
C LYS A 203 -4.59 -10.80 -6.54
N PHE A 204 -4.12 -10.60 -5.30
CA PHE A 204 -5.01 -10.45 -4.15
C PHE A 204 -5.87 -9.18 -4.25
N ALA A 205 -5.34 -8.08 -4.76
CA ALA A 205 -6.12 -6.86 -4.97
C ALA A 205 -7.28 -7.08 -5.96
N LEU A 206 -7.09 -7.94 -6.96
CA LEU A 206 -8.11 -8.24 -7.98
C LEU A 206 -9.18 -9.23 -7.50
N THR A 207 -8.84 -10.18 -6.63
CA THR A 207 -9.72 -11.31 -6.30
C THR A 207 -10.02 -11.49 -4.82
N GLY A 208 -9.22 -10.90 -3.93
CA GLY A 208 -9.34 -11.11 -2.48
C GLY A 208 -10.69 -10.67 -1.91
N HIS A 209 -11.31 -9.64 -2.49
CA HIS A 209 -12.62 -9.13 -2.06
C HIS A 209 -13.78 -10.11 -2.27
N GLU A 210 -13.61 -11.13 -3.11
CA GLU A 210 -14.63 -12.16 -3.32
C GLU A 210 -14.82 -13.03 -2.07
N LEU A 211 -13.76 -13.20 -1.28
CA LEU A 211 -13.74 -14.07 -0.10
C LEU A 211 -13.52 -13.32 1.22
N TYR A 212 -12.97 -12.11 1.15
CA TYR A 212 -12.51 -11.38 2.34
C TYR A 212 -13.06 -9.94 2.38
N ASN A 213 -13.54 -9.54 3.55
CA ASN A 213 -13.79 -8.15 3.90
C ASN A 213 -13.47 -7.93 5.38
N GLY A 214 -12.75 -6.86 5.70
CA GLY A 214 -12.29 -6.55 7.06
C GLY A 214 -11.24 -7.54 7.58
N LYS A 215 -10.49 -8.21 6.70
CA LYS A 215 -9.53 -9.24 7.12
C LYS A 215 -8.09 -8.76 7.05
N VAL A 216 -7.32 -9.23 8.02
CA VAL A 216 -5.87 -9.07 8.08
C VAL A 216 -5.23 -10.41 7.78
N LEU A 217 -4.55 -10.51 6.65
CA LEU A 217 -3.86 -11.73 6.25
C LEU A 217 -2.36 -11.57 6.51
N GLN A 218 -1.81 -12.50 7.28
CA GLN A 218 -0.38 -12.58 7.55
C GLN A 218 0.32 -13.30 6.39
N VAL A 219 1.19 -12.58 5.69
CA VAL A 219 1.91 -13.10 4.50
C VAL A 219 3.39 -13.12 4.82
N SER A 220 3.84 -14.19 5.45
CA SER A 220 5.22 -14.33 5.91
C SER A 220 5.63 -15.81 5.95
N ASN A 221 6.82 -16.09 5.45
CA ASN A 221 7.47 -17.41 5.56
C ASN A 221 8.84 -17.30 6.24
N SER A 222 9.28 -16.11 6.62
CA SER A 222 10.55 -15.87 7.32
C SER A 222 10.45 -14.64 8.21
N THR A 223 11.29 -14.61 9.24
CA THR A 223 11.42 -13.51 10.20
C THR A 223 12.90 -13.13 10.29
N PRO A 224 13.25 -11.82 10.25
CA PRO A 224 14.62 -11.34 10.45
C PRO A 224 15.20 -11.71 11.80
#